data_c9cbebe25183ae906d5716025be37483
#
_entry.id   c9cbebe25183ae906d5716025be37483
#
_cell.length_a   1.000
_cell.length_b   1.000
_cell.length_c   1.000
_cell.angle_alpha   90.00
_cell.angle_beta   90.00
_cell.angle_gamma   90.00
#
_symmetry.space_group_name_H-M   'P 1'
#
loop_
_entity.id
_entity.type
_entity.pdbx_description
1 polymer ?
#
loop_
_entity_poly.entity_id
_entity_poly.type
_entity_poly.pdbx_seq_one_letter_code
_entity_poly.pdbx_strand_id
1 'polypeptide(L)'
;MTGPLNGVKIIDFSNMLMAPYTTQILGDMGADIIKVEAPGGDPVRGIGPERNSGMGAIYLNCNRSKRSIQLDVKHPEGLKAVLSLLKTADVLVYNRRPQVMERLGLSYETVKEINPQIIYAGLFGYGQDGPYGHKPAFDDLIQGAVSIPWLAHMADGSDPVYAPTAIVDRGVGLWAVGQINAALFHQSRTGEGQRIDLPMFEMMASFVLADHMGGHTFEPPTGPLGYKRMLNPDRRPYKSKDGYICVMVYTDRHWRSFFEKLGQAEKFDSDPRYQSMATRTENIAEIYKELASLLKTRTTSDWLKFFDDADIPAMPLNTPDSLLADPHLEAIGFFSTIDHPSEGPLRNMAVPSSWSKTQPAPSRHAPRLGEHSQEVLREAGYTDSQIDGLIVSKVINEPVG
;
A
#
# COMPACT_ATOMS: atom_id res chain seq x y z
N MET A 1 23.22 -6.72 -2.89
CA MET A 1 21.91 -6.67 -2.26
C MET A 1 21.48 -8.09 -1.93
N THR A 2 20.81 -8.29 -0.82
CA THR A 2 20.27 -9.59 -0.42
C THR A 2 18.75 -9.51 -0.54
N GLY A 3 18.10 -10.59 -0.94
CA GLY A 3 16.65 -10.62 -1.09
C GLY A 3 16.22 -11.46 -2.29
N PRO A 4 14.93 -11.83 -2.39
CA PRO A 4 14.42 -12.69 -3.44
C PRO A 4 14.49 -12.10 -4.85
N LEU A 5 14.56 -10.76 -4.97
CA LEU A 5 14.67 -10.04 -6.25
C LEU A 5 16.11 -9.54 -6.53
N ASN A 6 17.11 -10.11 -5.87
CA ASN A 6 18.51 -9.75 -6.17
C ASN A 6 18.83 -10.00 -7.64
N GLY A 7 19.39 -8.98 -8.31
CA GLY A 7 19.70 -8.98 -9.74
C GLY A 7 18.61 -8.39 -10.63
N VAL A 8 17.40 -8.16 -10.11
CA VAL A 8 16.32 -7.45 -10.84
C VAL A 8 16.60 -5.95 -10.83
N LYS A 9 16.57 -5.29 -11.99
CA LYS A 9 16.72 -3.84 -12.15
C LYS A 9 15.38 -3.20 -12.55
N ILE A 10 14.95 -2.22 -11.77
CA ILE A 10 13.68 -1.52 -11.99
C ILE A 10 13.91 -0.02 -12.19
N ILE A 11 13.43 0.52 -13.29
CA ILE A 11 13.36 1.96 -13.50
C ILE A 11 12.02 2.46 -12.96
N ASP A 12 12.09 3.28 -11.92
CA ASP A 12 10.94 3.88 -11.25
C ASP A 12 10.69 5.28 -11.81
N PHE A 13 9.77 5.40 -12.75
CA PHE A 13 9.34 6.67 -13.37
C PHE A 13 8.04 7.18 -12.74
N SER A 14 7.90 7.01 -11.45
CA SER A 14 6.69 7.31 -10.69
C SER A 14 6.88 8.46 -9.69
N ASN A 15 5.76 8.99 -9.22
CA ASN A 15 5.71 10.02 -8.19
C ASN A 15 4.53 9.80 -7.22
N MET A 16 4.43 10.64 -6.19
CA MET A 16 3.42 10.61 -5.12
C MET A 16 3.56 9.36 -4.23
N LEU A 17 2.51 8.55 -4.07
CA LEU A 17 2.44 7.48 -3.07
C LEU A 17 2.38 6.06 -3.67
N MET A 18 1.40 5.79 -4.53
CA MET A 18 1.01 4.43 -4.96
C MET A 18 2.19 3.64 -5.54
N ALA A 19 2.72 4.10 -6.66
CA ALA A 19 3.80 3.40 -7.36
C ALA A 19 5.16 3.54 -6.65
N PRO A 20 5.53 4.69 -6.02
CA PRO A 20 6.71 4.74 -5.15
C PRO A 20 6.68 3.75 -3.99
N TYR A 21 5.51 3.48 -3.41
CA TYR A 21 5.36 2.46 -2.38
C TYR A 21 5.55 1.05 -2.94
N THR A 22 5.02 0.77 -4.14
CA THR A 22 5.26 -0.50 -4.84
C THR A 22 6.75 -0.74 -5.05
N THR A 23 7.45 0.24 -5.62
CA THR A 23 8.88 0.11 -5.94
C THR A 23 9.76 0.09 -4.68
N GLN A 24 9.35 0.75 -3.58
CA GLN A 24 10.01 0.57 -2.29
C GLN A 24 9.96 -0.88 -1.82
N ILE A 25 8.78 -1.52 -1.86
CA ILE A 25 8.63 -2.92 -1.43
C ILE A 25 9.49 -3.85 -2.31
N LEU A 26 9.50 -3.65 -3.63
CA LEU A 26 10.36 -4.42 -4.53
C LEU A 26 11.85 -4.18 -4.24
N GLY A 27 12.24 -2.95 -3.88
CA GLY A 27 13.58 -2.62 -3.43
C GLY A 27 13.95 -3.27 -2.09
N ASP A 28 13.03 -3.29 -1.11
CA ASP A 28 13.21 -4.02 0.14
C ASP A 28 13.34 -5.55 -0.09
N MET A 29 12.75 -6.07 -1.19
CA MET A 29 12.92 -7.45 -1.66
C MET A 29 14.25 -7.69 -2.40
N GLY A 30 15.09 -6.68 -2.57
CA GLY A 30 16.42 -6.79 -3.14
C GLY A 30 16.58 -6.32 -4.58
N ALA A 31 15.52 -5.82 -5.23
CA ALA A 31 15.64 -5.23 -6.57
C ALA A 31 16.47 -3.92 -6.52
N ASP A 32 17.22 -3.65 -7.57
CA ASP A 32 17.91 -2.36 -7.77
C ASP A 32 16.93 -1.35 -8.38
N ILE A 33 16.46 -0.42 -7.56
CA ILE A 33 15.48 0.59 -7.97
C ILE A 33 16.17 1.88 -8.33
N ILE A 34 16.04 2.33 -9.57
CA ILE A 34 16.51 3.62 -10.05
C ILE A 34 15.30 4.54 -10.25
N LYS A 35 15.10 5.46 -9.31
CA LYS A 35 14.03 6.46 -9.38
C LYS A 35 14.48 7.62 -10.28
N VAL A 36 13.77 7.81 -11.40
CA VAL A 36 13.98 8.90 -12.34
C VAL A 36 13.05 10.05 -12.00
N GLU A 37 13.63 11.17 -11.58
CA GLU A 37 12.90 12.36 -11.16
C GLU A 37 13.13 13.53 -12.13
N ALA A 38 12.07 14.28 -12.43
CA ALA A 38 12.20 15.53 -13.19
C ALA A 38 12.96 16.62 -12.39
N PRO A 39 13.45 17.67 -13.01
CA PRO A 39 13.89 18.88 -12.30
C PRO A 39 12.83 19.35 -11.30
N GLY A 40 13.22 19.56 -10.04
CA GLY A 40 12.32 19.85 -8.93
C GLY A 40 11.86 18.62 -8.11
N GLY A 41 12.14 17.42 -8.59
CA GLY A 41 11.88 16.17 -7.85
C GLY A 41 10.43 15.71 -7.84
N ASP A 42 10.18 14.68 -7.06
CA ASP A 42 8.86 14.16 -6.76
C ASP A 42 8.11 15.16 -5.85
N PRO A 43 6.88 15.59 -6.18
CA PRO A 43 6.10 16.49 -5.32
C PRO A 43 5.96 16.02 -3.87
N VAL A 44 5.96 14.70 -3.61
CA VAL A 44 5.86 14.15 -2.26
C VAL A 44 7.06 14.50 -1.37
N ARG A 45 8.18 14.96 -1.95
CA ARG A 45 9.35 15.40 -1.20
C ARG A 45 9.03 16.57 -0.25
N GLY A 46 8.08 17.44 -0.60
CA GLY A 46 7.64 18.57 0.22
C GLY A 46 6.43 18.28 1.11
N ILE A 47 6.01 17.01 1.27
CA ILE A 47 4.81 16.67 2.06
C ILE A 47 5.20 16.11 3.43
N GLY A 48 4.65 16.74 4.46
CA GLY A 48 4.84 16.41 5.88
C GLY A 48 5.96 17.22 6.52
N PRO A 49 6.24 16.99 7.81
CA PRO A 49 7.39 17.62 8.45
C PRO A 49 8.68 17.17 7.79
N GLU A 50 9.64 18.08 7.67
CA GLU A 50 10.96 17.82 7.12
C GLU A 50 12.05 18.49 7.99
N ARG A 51 13.25 17.91 8.03
CA ARG A 51 14.43 18.56 8.64
C ARG A 51 15.17 19.37 7.60
N ASN A 52 15.40 18.78 6.44
CA ASN A 52 16.00 19.44 5.29
C ASN A 52 15.00 19.46 4.13
N SER A 53 15.01 20.56 3.36
CA SER A 53 14.08 20.76 2.26
C SER A 53 14.12 19.61 1.25
N GLY A 54 12.95 19.11 0.87
CA GLY A 54 12.81 18.00 -0.07
C GLY A 54 12.98 16.60 0.53
N MET A 55 13.05 16.50 1.86
CA MET A 55 13.14 15.24 2.59
C MET A 55 11.96 15.05 3.54
N GLY A 56 10.75 15.37 3.06
CA GLY A 56 9.51 15.24 3.82
C GLY A 56 9.23 13.81 4.31
N ALA A 57 8.58 13.68 5.47
CA ALA A 57 8.34 12.40 6.12
C ALA A 57 7.62 11.38 5.22
N ILE A 58 6.69 11.83 4.38
CA ILE A 58 5.97 10.94 3.43
C ILE A 58 6.93 10.39 2.39
N TYR A 59 7.85 11.23 1.85
CA TYR A 59 8.87 10.80 0.91
C TYR A 59 9.80 9.75 1.53
N LEU A 60 10.30 10.01 2.73
CA LEU A 60 11.20 9.11 3.48
C LEU A 60 10.56 7.71 3.69
N ASN A 61 9.27 7.67 3.95
CA ASN A 61 8.52 6.42 4.19
C ASN A 61 8.06 5.67 2.93
N CYS A 62 8.36 6.20 1.73
CA CYS A 62 7.97 5.58 0.45
C CYS A 62 9.13 5.37 -0.52
N ASN A 63 10.37 5.79 -0.19
CA ASN A 63 11.44 5.80 -1.16
C ASN A 63 12.78 5.24 -0.65
N ARG A 64 12.81 4.54 0.49
CA ARG A 64 13.99 3.76 0.88
C ARG A 64 14.27 2.64 -0.13
N SER A 65 15.45 2.07 -0.10
CA SER A 65 15.89 1.01 -1.01
C SER A 65 15.95 1.45 -2.47
N LYS A 66 16.09 2.77 -2.73
CA LYS A 66 16.18 3.34 -4.09
C LYS A 66 17.46 4.15 -4.28
N ARG A 67 17.88 4.28 -5.54
CA ARG A 67 18.80 5.28 -6.04
C ARG A 67 18.02 6.37 -6.77
N SER A 68 18.36 7.63 -6.63
CA SER A 68 17.70 8.74 -7.34
C SER A 68 18.63 9.31 -8.41
N ILE A 69 18.09 9.46 -9.61
CA ILE A 69 18.67 10.26 -10.69
C ILE A 69 17.70 11.38 -11.07
N GLN A 70 18.18 12.61 -11.10
CA GLN A 70 17.42 13.72 -11.65
C GLN A 70 17.70 13.83 -13.14
N LEU A 71 16.66 13.84 -13.98
CA LEU A 71 16.77 13.96 -15.43
C LEU A 71 15.65 14.82 -16.01
N ASP A 72 16.01 15.83 -16.82
CA ASP A 72 15.03 16.48 -17.68
C ASP A 72 14.78 15.64 -18.93
N VAL A 73 13.78 14.77 -18.86
CA VAL A 73 13.41 13.88 -19.97
C VAL A 73 12.80 14.63 -21.16
N LYS A 74 12.42 15.91 -21.00
CA LYS A 74 11.97 16.75 -22.13
C LYS A 74 13.15 17.21 -22.99
N HIS A 75 14.35 17.23 -22.42
CA HIS A 75 15.56 17.52 -23.19
C HIS A 75 15.99 16.25 -23.97
N PRO A 76 16.40 16.35 -25.25
CA PRO A 76 16.78 15.17 -26.06
C PRO A 76 17.85 14.28 -25.41
N GLU A 77 18.88 14.87 -24.79
CA GLU A 77 19.92 14.12 -24.09
C GLU A 77 19.39 13.44 -22.80
N GLY A 78 18.40 14.03 -22.12
CA GLY A 78 17.74 13.42 -20.97
C GLY A 78 16.90 12.20 -21.38
N LEU A 79 16.15 12.30 -22.48
CA LEU A 79 15.43 11.15 -23.05
C LEU A 79 16.40 10.03 -23.45
N LYS A 80 17.50 10.38 -24.13
CA LYS A 80 18.54 9.41 -24.51
C LYS A 80 19.13 8.71 -23.30
N ALA A 81 19.35 9.43 -22.18
CA ALA A 81 19.83 8.84 -20.94
C ALA A 81 18.82 7.84 -20.36
N VAL A 82 17.53 8.18 -20.28
CA VAL A 82 16.49 7.24 -19.81
C VAL A 82 16.40 6.00 -20.71
N LEU A 83 16.41 6.18 -22.04
CA LEU A 83 16.38 5.06 -22.97
C LEU A 83 17.62 4.15 -22.81
N SER A 84 18.79 4.71 -22.46
CA SER A 84 19.99 3.92 -22.16
C SER A 84 19.82 3.07 -20.89
N LEU A 85 19.19 3.61 -19.85
CA LEU A 85 18.87 2.84 -18.62
C LEU A 85 17.89 1.71 -18.91
N LEU A 86 16.89 1.94 -19.75
CA LEU A 86 15.85 0.97 -20.10
C LEU A 86 16.38 -0.23 -20.91
N LYS A 87 17.51 -0.11 -21.62
CA LYS A 87 18.11 -1.22 -22.36
C LYS A 87 18.43 -2.44 -21.49
N THR A 88 18.75 -2.24 -20.22
CA THR A 88 19.18 -3.28 -19.28
C THR A 88 18.25 -3.43 -18.10
N ALA A 89 17.10 -2.79 -18.11
CA ALA A 89 16.10 -2.88 -17.05
C ALA A 89 15.19 -4.09 -17.27
N ASP A 90 14.80 -4.75 -16.18
CA ASP A 90 13.79 -5.81 -16.22
C ASP A 90 12.38 -5.22 -16.18
N VAL A 91 12.20 -4.11 -15.46
CA VAL A 91 10.90 -3.47 -15.27
C VAL A 91 11.00 -1.96 -15.42
N LEU A 92 10.05 -1.36 -16.11
CA LEU A 92 9.70 0.06 -16.00
C LEU A 92 8.40 0.19 -15.24
N VAL A 93 8.41 0.93 -14.12
CA VAL A 93 7.20 1.29 -13.35
C VAL A 93 6.91 2.77 -13.55
N TYR A 94 5.68 3.11 -13.91
CA TYR A 94 5.25 4.51 -14.05
C TYR A 94 3.81 4.70 -13.54
N ASN A 95 3.46 5.93 -13.12
CA ASN A 95 2.11 6.28 -12.71
C ASN A 95 1.58 7.55 -13.39
N ARG A 96 2.16 7.89 -14.52
CA ARG A 96 1.66 8.94 -15.41
C ARG A 96 0.62 8.36 -16.35
N ARG A 97 -0.28 9.19 -16.87
CA ARG A 97 -1.22 8.75 -17.93
C ARG A 97 -0.44 8.27 -19.16
N PRO A 98 -0.85 7.17 -19.83
CA PRO A 98 -0.14 6.63 -21.00
C PRO A 98 0.16 7.65 -22.10
N GLN A 99 -0.76 8.59 -22.35
CA GLN A 99 -0.57 9.68 -23.31
C GLN A 99 0.57 10.64 -22.93
N VAL A 100 0.92 10.72 -21.64
CA VAL A 100 2.08 11.49 -21.18
C VAL A 100 3.37 10.73 -21.48
N MET A 101 3.39 9.42 -21.27
CA MET A 101 4.54 8.57 -21.60
C MET A 101 4.81 8.59 -23.11
N GLU A 102 3.76 8.54 -23.94
CA GLU A 102 3.87 8.66 -25.40
C GLU A 102 4.52 9.99 -25.81
N ARG A 103 4.02 11.12 -25.29
CA ARG A 103 4.59 12.46 -25.58
C ARG A 103 6.04 12.62 -25.12
N LEU A 104 6.45 11.86 -24.12
CA LEU A 104 7.84 11.84 -23.64
C LEU A 104 8.75 10.90 -24.45
N GLY A 105 8.21 10.19 -25.46
CA GLY A 105 8.98 9.20 -26.23
C GLY A 105 9.25 7.90 -25.45
N LEU A 106 8.44 7.62 -24.43
CA LEU A 106 8.55 6.45 -23.54
C LEU A 106 7.32 5.55 -23.61
N SER A 107 6.65 5.48 -24.79
CA SER A 107 5.53 4.55 -25.00
C SER A 107 6.01 3.09 -24.88
N TYR A 108 5.08 2.17 -24.62
CA TYR A 108 5.42 0.73 -24.58
C TYR A 108 6.10 0.27 -25.87
N GLU A 109 5.59 0.67 -27.03
CA GLU A 109 6.16 0.28 -28.31
C GLU A 109 7.60 0.77 -28.47
N THR A 110 7.87 2.05 -28.14
CA THR A 110 9.24 2.60 -28.19
C THR A 110 10.19 1.87 -27.25
N VAL A 111 9.73 1.58 -26.02
CA VAL A 111 10.59 0.90 -25.03
C VAL A 111 10.80 -0.56 -25.40
N LYS A 112 9.78 -1.25 -25.90
CA LYS A 112 9.84 -2.64 -26.38
C LYS A 112 10.82 -2.82 -27.56
N GLU A 113 10.92 -1.84 -28.46
CA GLU A 113 11.87 -1.88 -29.58
C GLU A 113 13.32 -1.95 -29.10
N ILE A 114 13.66 -1.27 -28.00
CA ILE A 114 15.01 -1.25 -27.43
C ILE A 114 15.26 -2.33 -26.40
N ASN A 115 14.21 -2.85 -25.76
CA ASN A 115 14.25 -3.93 -24.79
C ASN A 115 12.99 -4.80 -24.88
N PRO A 116 12.98 -5.82 -25.75
CA PRO A 116 11.82 -6.70 -25.93
C PRO A 116 11.42 -7.51 -24.69
N GLN A 117 12.33 -7.64 -23.75
CA GLN A 117 12.09 -8.40 -22.51
C GLN A 117 11.51 -7.55 -21.38
N ILE A 118 11.34 -6.24 -21.55
CA ILE A 118 10.92 -5.34 -20.48
C ILE A 118 9.49 -5.62 -20.01
N ILE A 119 9.30 -5.61 -18.72
CA ILE A 119 7.96 -5.51 -18.10
C ILE A 119 7.62 -4.04 -17.98
N TYR A 120 6.59 -3.60 -18.69
CA TYR A 120 6.16 -2.21 -18.74
C TYR A 120 4.91 -2.04 -17.87
N ALA A 121 5.10 -1.64 -16.60
CA ALA A 121 4.05 -1.60 -15.58
C ALA A 121 3.49 -0.18 -15.38
N GLY A 122 2.25 0.04 -15.80
CA GLY A 122 1.53 1.30 -15.63
C GLY A 122 0.52 1.25 -14.48
N LEU A 123 0.68 2.15 -13.48
CA LEU A 123 -0.26 2.32 -12.38
C LEU A 123 -0.98 3.66 -12.53
N PHE A 124 -2.25 3.66 -12.88
CA PHE A 124 -3.00 4.90 -13.18
C PHE A 124 -4.46 4.79 -12.75
N GLY A 125 -5.21 5.89 -12.81
CA GLY A 125 -6.55 5.98 -12.24
C GLY A 125 -7.58 5.04 -12.82
N TYR A 126 -7.64 4.90 -14.16
CA TYR A 126 -8.71 4.19 -14.86
C TYR A 126 -8.16 3.42 -16.04
N GLY A 127 -8.77 2.27 -16.37
CA GLY A 127 -8.48 1.52 -17.59
C GLY A 127 -8.66 2.38 -18.84
N GLN A 128 -7.78 2.18 -19.82
CA GLN A 128 -7.71 3.08 -20.98
C GLN A 128 -8.81 2.82 -22.01
N ASP A 129 -9.43 1.64 -21.99
CA ASP A 129 -10.52 1.26 -22.91
C ASP A 129 -11.88 1.81 -22.47
N GLY A 130 -11.96 2.36 -21.24
CA GLY A 130 -13.19 2.90 -20.68
C GLY A 130 -13.33 4.42 -20.85
N PRO A 131 -14.54 4.97 -20.61
CA PRO A 131 -14.81 6.40 -20.78
C PRO A 131 -14.04 7.31 -19.85
N TYR A 132 -13.38 6.76 -18.80
CA TYR A 132 -12.62 7.53 -17.81
C TYR A 132 -11.11 7.49 -18.05
N GLY A 133 -10.60 6.79 -19.06
CA GLY A 133 -9.17 6.60 -19.30
C GLY A 133 -8.34 7.89 -19.37
N HIS A 134 -8.94 9.00 -19.80
CA HIS A 134 -8.29 10.31 -19.87
C HIS A 134 -8.37 11.13 -18.57
N LYS A 135 -9.19 10.71 -17.57
CA LYS A 135 -9.40 11.49 -16.34
C LYS A 135 -8.21 11.40 -15.40
N PRO A 136 -7.89 12.49 -14.68
CA PRO A 136 -6.96 12.43 -13.56
C PRO A 136 -7.60 11.67 -12.37
N ALA A 137 -6.76 11.04 -11.56
CA ALA A 137 -7.19 10.35 -10.36
C ALA A 137 -6.23 10.59 -9.19
N PHE A 138 -6.77 10.56 -8.00
CA PHE A 138 -6.08 10.55 -6.72
C PHE A 138 -6.85 9.61 -5.77
N ASP A 139 -6.24 9.25 -4.65
CA ASP A 139 -6.81 8.35 -3.63
C ASP A 139 -8.26 8.68 -3.29
N ASP A 140 -8.55 9.89 -2.83
CA ASP A 140 -9.90 10.32 -2.40
C ASP A 140 -10.94 10.19 -3.51
N LEU A 141 -10.57 10.56 -4.75
CA LEU A 141 -11.49 10.46 -5.89
C LEU A 141 -11.87 9.00 -6.19
N ILE A 142 -10.89 8.10 -6.08
CA ILE A 142 -11.16 6.66 -6.28
C ILE A 142 -11.92 6.10 -5.08
N GLN A 143 -11.60 6.48 -3.84
CA GLN A 143 -12.43 6.10 -2.68
C GLN A 143 -13.92 6.42 -2.93
N GLY A 144 -14.20 7.65 -3.39
CA GLY A 144 -15.56 8.07 -3.75
C GLY A 144 -16.15 7.24 -4.88
N ALA A 145 -15.38 7.00 -5.94
CA ALA A 145 -15.82 6.27 -7.13
C ALA A 145 -16.15 4.78 -6.84
N VAL A 146 -15.47 4.16 -5.86
CA VAL A 146 -15.70 2.75 -5.46
C VAL A 146 -16.57 2.62 -4.20
N SER A 147 -17.26 3.69 -3.82
CA SER A 147 -18.26 3.70 -2.74
C SER A 147 -17.73 3.56 -1.31
N ILE A 148 -16.43 3.66 -1.04
CA ILE A 148 -15.88 3.55 0.33
C ILE A 148 -16.57 4.54 1.29
N PRO A 149 -16.69 5.86 1.00
CA PRO A 149 -17.41 6.79 1.85
C PRO A 149 -18.90 6.49 1.97
N TRP A 150 -19.52 5.97 0.91
CA TRP A 150 -20.94 5.61 0.90
C TRP A 150 -21.24 4.40 1.79
N LEU A 151 -20.32 3.44 1.89
CA LEU A 151 -20.46 2.29 2.79
C LEU A 151 -20.50 2.73 4.27
N ALA A 152 -19.76 3.76 4.66
CA ALA A 152 -19.84 4.34 6.00
C ALA A 152 -21.23 4.94 6.23
N HIS A 153 -21.75 5.73 5.28
CA HIS A 153 -23.11 6.26 5.30
C HIS A 153 -24.18 5.15 5.43
N MET A 154 -24.04 4.07 4.65
CA MET A 154 -24.97 2.93 4.72
C MET A 154 -24.92 2.23 6.08
N ALA A 155 -23.79 2.28 6.78
CA ALA A 155 -23.64 1.63 8.07
C ALA A 155 -24.37 2.36 9.21
N ASP A 156 -24.32 3.68 9.26
CA ASP A 156 -24.84 4.45 10.42
C ASP A 156 -25.64 5.71 10.07
N GLY A 157 -25.81 6.03 8.80
CA GLY A 157 -26.56 7.20 8.32
C GLY A 157 -25.79 8.53 8.46
N SER A 158 -24.51 8.50 8.86
CA SER A 158 -23.67 9.70 8.91
C SER A 158 -23.36 10.23 7.49
N ASP A 159 -22.91 11.47 7.41
CA ASP A 159 -22.43 12.01 6.14
C ASP A 159 -21.25 11.17 5.61
N PRO A 160 -21.16 10.94 4.29
CA PRO A 160 -20.04 10.20 3.70
C PRO A 160 -18.69 10.85 4.02
N VAL A 161 -17.73 10.07 4.52
CA VAL A 161 -16.38 10.53 4.87
C VAL A 161 -15.33 9.63 4.25
N TYR A 162 -14.22 10.20 3.80
CA TYR A 162 -13.07 9.42 3.34
C TYR A 162 -12.41 8.66 4.49
N ALA A 163 -11.89 7.49 4.21
CA ALA A 163 -11.00 6.82 5.15
C ALA A 163 -9.78 7.72 5.42
N PRO A 164 -9.41 7.99 6.69
CA PRO A 164 -8.32 8.92 7.03
C PRO A 164 -6.94 8.29 6.82
N THR A 165 -6.76 7.59 5.71
CA THR A 165 -5.52 6.96 5.25
C THR A 165 -5.60 6.79 3.74
N ALA A 166 -4.46 6.80 3.05
CA ALA A 166 -4.38 6.59 1.61
C ALA A 166 -4.63 5.10 1.26
N ILE A 167 -5.85 4.63 1.53
CA ILE A 167 -6.22 3.20 1.41
C ILE A 167 -6.15 2.70 -0.02
N VAL A 168 -6.49 3.55 -0.99
CA VAL A 168 -6.44 3.22 -2.42
C VAL A 168 -4.99 3.13 -2.89
N ASP A 169 -4.18 4.18 -2.66
CA ASP A 169 -2.78 4.20 -3.05
C ASP A 169 -2.00 3.03 -2.44
N ARG A 170 -2.22 2.76 -1.14
CA ARG A 170 -1.54 1.66 -0.44
C ARG A 170 -2.05 0.30 -0.90
N GLY A 171 -3.37 0.14 -1.06
CA GLY A 171 -3.99 -1.11 -1.48
C GLY A 171 -3.58 -1.51 -2.91
N VAL A 172 -3.69 -0.58 -3.86
CA VAL A 172 -3.27 -0.79 -5.25
C VAL A 172 -1.76 -1.00 -5.33
N GLY A 173 -0.97 -0.23 -4.56
CA GLY A 173 0.47 -0.40 -4.49
C GLY A 173 0.90 -1.78 -4.01
N LEU A 174 0.27 -2.32 -2.98
CA LEU A 174 0.50 -3.70 -2.51
C LEU A 174 0.09 -4.74 -3.57
N TRP A 175 -1.04 -4.56 -4.22
CA TRP A 175 -1.50 -5.47 -5.28
C TRP A 175 -0.53 -5.46 -6.47
N ALA A 176 -0.04 -4.28 -6.87
CA ALA A 176 0.91 -4.12 -7.96
C ALA A 176 2.22 -4.90 -7.73
N VAL A 177 2.70 -5.03 -6.49
CA VAL A 177 3.86 -5.88 -6.15
C VAL A 177 3.64 -7.32 -6.62
N GLY A 178 2.47 -7.89 -6.35
CA GLY A 178 2.13 -9.25 -6.78
C GLY A 178 2.09 -9.39 -8.32
N GLN A 179 1.51 -8.40 -9.01
CA GLN A 179 1.40 -8.42 -10.47
C GLN A 179 2.78 -8.28 -11.15
N ILE A 180 3.63 -7.41 -10.65
CA ILE A 180 5.01 -7.25 -11.16
C ILE A 180 5.81 -8.53 -10.92
N ASN A 181 5.72 -9.14 -9.73
CA ASN A 181 6.39 -10.41 -9.43
C ASN A 181 5.89 -11.55 -10.32
N ALA A 182 4.59 -11.63 -10.62
CA ALA A 182 4.04 -12.61 -11.56
C ALA A 182 4.57 -12.40 -12.99
N ALA A 183 4.70 -11.14 -13.43
CA ALA A 183 5.28 -10.81 -14.73
C ALA A 183 6.79 -11.14 -14.79
N LEU A 184 7.56 -10.88 -13.74
CA LEU A 184 8.96 -11.28 -13.59
C LEU A 184 9.13 -12.80 -13.63
N PHE A 185 8.23 -13.52 -12.96
CA PHE A 185 8.22 -14.99 -13.00
C PHE A 185 7.96 -15.51 -14.42
N HIS A 186 6.98 -14.92 -15.15
CA HIS A 186 6.74 -15.25 -16.55
C HIS A 186 7.99 -14.97 -17.41
N GLN A 187 8.55 -13.76 -17.31
CA GLN A 187 9.75 -13.35 -18.03
C GLN A 187 10.93 -14.31 -17.78
N SER A 188 11.16 -14.70 -16.52
CA SER A 188 12.25 -15.61 -16.16
C SER A 188 12.13 -17.01 -16.78
N ARG A 189 10.90 -17.43 -17.12
CA ARG A 189 10.64 -18.75 -17.71
C ARG A 189 10.58 -18.74 -19.25
N THR A 190 10.18 -17.62 -19.83
CA THR A 190 9.91 -17.51 -21.27
C THR A 190 10.91 -16.62 -22.00
N GLY A 191 11.56 -15.69 -21.29
CA GLY A 191 12.34 -14.62 -21.87
C GLY A 191 11.49 -13.49 -22.47
N GLU A 192 10.15 -13.50 -22.27
CA GLU A 192 9.24 -12.54 -22.88
C GLU A 192 8.82 -11.45 -21.87
N GLY A 193 9.00 -10.17 -22.26
CA GLY A 193 8.44 -9.03 -21.57
C GLY A 193 6.98 -8.78 -21.95
N GLN A 194 6.30 -7.91 -21.18
CA GLN A 194 4.92 -7.55 -21.45
C GLN A 194 4.54 -6.22 -20.85
N ARG A 195 3.48 -5.61 -21.36
CA ARG A 195 2.80 -4.48 -20.72
C ARG A 195 1.78 -5.02 -19.70
N ILE A 196 1.76 -4.40 -18.53
CA ILE A 196 0.73 -4.63 -17.50
C ILE A 196 0.13 -3.29 -17.08
N ASP A 197 -1.17 -3.18 -17.18
CA ASP A 197 -1.93 -2.00 -16.80
C ASP A 197 -2.66 -2.27 -15.49
N LEU A 198 -2.45 -1.41 -14.49
CA LEU A 198 -2.92 -1.56 -13.12
C LEU A 198 -3.80 -0.35 -12.74
N PRO A 199 -5.07 -0.33 -13.18
CA PRO A 199 -5.96 0.80 -12.94
C PRO A 199 -6.53 0.76 -11.53
N MET A 200 -6.41 1.88 -10.80
CA MET A 200 -6.88 2.02 -9.41
C MET A 200 -8.37 1.72 -9.26
N PHE A 201 -9.18 2.25 -10.16
CA PHE A 201 -10.64 2.16 -10.07
C PHE A 201 -11.12 0.71 -10.17
N GLU A 202 -10.69 -0.02 -11.19
CA GLU A 202 -11.10 -1.41 -11.43
C GLU A 202 -10.59 -2.35 -10.33
N MET A 203 -9.34 -2.13 -9.90
CA MET A 203 -8.76 -2.92 -8.80
C MET A 203 -9.52 -2.69 -7.50
N MET A 204 -9.79 -1.43 -7.15
CA MET A 204 -10.53 -1.11 -5.93
C MET A 204 -12.02 -1.43 -6.02
N ALA A 205 -12.63 -1.35 -7.20
CA ALA A 205 -14.00 -1.83 -7.41
C ALA A 205 -14.09 -3.34 -7.13
N SER A 206 -13.14 -4.13 -7.63
CA SER A 206 -13.06 -5.56 -7.31
C SER A 206 -12.88 -5.80 -5.81
N PHE A 207 -12.02 -5.02 -5.13
CA PHE A 207 -11.77 -5.12 -3.69
C PHE A 207 -13.05 -4.86 -2.87
N VAL A 208 -13.78 -3.80 -3.18
CA VAL A 208 -14.99 -3.40 -2.45
C VAL A 208 -16.16 -4.33 -2.76
N LEU A 209 -16.37 -4.65 -4.04
CA LEU A 209 -17.51 -5.46 -4.47
C LEU A 209 -17.38 -6.94 -4.07
N ALA A 210 -16.19 -7.45 -3.83
CA ALA A 210 -15.98 -8.79 -3.30
C ALA A 210 -16.77 -9.03 -2.00
N ASP A 211 -16.89 -8.01 -1.15
CA ASP A 211 -17.67 -8.08 0.09
C ASP A 211 -19.12 -7.60 -0.09
N HIS A 212 -19.39 -6.68 -1.02
CA HIS A 212 -20.64 -5.93 -1.05
C HIS A 212 -21.56 -6.19 -2.24
N MET A 213 -21.22 -7.09 -3.16
CA MET A 213 -22.18 -7.52 -4.20
C MET A 213 -23.44 -8.15 -3.62
N GLY A 214 -23.33 -8.86 -2.47
CA GLY A 214 -24.48 -9.44 -1.78
C GLY A 214 -25.35 -10.30 -2.72
N GLY A 215 -26.66 -10.03 -2.75
CA GLY A 215 -27.60 -10.75 -3.63
C GLY A 215 -27.36 -10.52 -5.12
N HIS A 216 -26.64 -9.45 -5.50
CA HIS A 216 -26.26 -9.18 -6.90
C HIS A 216 -25.08 -10.04 -7.39
N THR A 217 -24.55 -10.93 -6.57
CA THR A 217 -23.65 -12.00 -7.02
C THR A 217 -24.37 -13.00 -7.94
N PHE A 218 -25.69 -13.08 -7.80
CA PHE A 218 -26.54 -13.99 -8.59
C PHE A 218 -27.23 -13.24 -9.74
N GLU A 219 -27.50 -13.94 -10.84
CA GLU A 219 -28.21 -13.42 -11.99
C GLU A 219 -29.43 -14.31 -12.30
N PRO A 220 -30.67 -13.86 -12.09
CA PRO A 220 -31.05 -12.54 -11.57
C PRO A 220 -30.73 -12.36 -10.06
N PRO A 221 -30.67 -11.12 -9.57
CA PRO A 221 -30.36 -10.85 -8.17
C PRO A 221 -31.32 -11.50 -7.19
N THR A 222 -30.79 -12.09 -6.11
CA THR A 222 -31.57 -12.75 -5.05
C THR A 222 -31.77 -11.88 -3.81
N GLY A 223 -31.22 -10.68 -3.79
CA GLY A 223 -31.31 -9.74 -2.65
C GLY A 223 -30.55 -8.43 -2.89
N PRO A 224 -30.49 -7.55 -1.90
CA PRO A 224 -29.84 -6.25 -2.04
C PRO A 224 -28.30 -6.36 -2.08
N LEU A 225 -27.66 -5.24 -2.47
CA LEU A 225 -26.24 -4.98 -2.27
C LEU A 225 -25.92 -4.82 -0.78
N GLY A 226 -24.66 -5.06 -0.44
CA GLY A 226 -24.13 -4.83 0.89
C GLY A 226 -24.05 -6.08 1.76
N TYR A 227 -23.02 -6.12 2.60
CA TYR A 227 -22.85 -7.16 3.60
C TYR A 227 -23.39 -6.66 4.95
N LYS A 228 -24.57 -7.16 5.36
CA LYS A 228 -25.31 -6.71 6.55
C LYS A 228 -24.44 -6.57 7.79
N ARG A 229 -23.55 -7.53 8.06
CA ARG A 229 -22.68 -7.49 9.22
C ARG A 229 -21.67 -6.32 9.15
N MET A 230 -21.10 -6.04 7.96
CA MET A 230 -20.16 -4.95 7.75
C MET A 230 -20.85 -3.58 7.86
N LEU A 231 -22.09 -3.50 7.38
CA LEU A 231 -22.90 -2.28 7.36
C LEU A 231 -23.75 -2.10 8.65
N ASN A 232 -23.35 -2.74 9.75
CA ASN A 232 -24.05 -2.57 11.02
C ASN A 232 -23.42 -1.43 11.84
N PRO A 233 -24.21 -0.45 12.34
CA PRO A 233 -23.71 0.70 13.09
C PRO A 233 -23.04 0.31 14.41
N ASP A 234 -23.39 -0.82 14.98
CA ASP A 234 -22.80 -1.34 16.23
C ASP A 234 -21.55 -2.21 15.99
N ARG A 235 -21.12 -2.42 14.73
CA ARG A 235 -19.84 -3.04 14.41
C ARG A 235 -18.70 -2.02 14.53
N ARG A 236 -18.28 -1.80 15.75
CA ARG A 236 -17.23 -0.82 16.11
C ARG A 236 -16.43 -1.32 17.31
N PRO A 237 -15.26 -0.73 17.61
CA PRO A 237 -14.63 -0.92 18.92
C PRO A 237 -15.63 -0.56 20.02
N TYR A 238 -15.77 -1.44 21.00
CA TYR A 238 -16.74 -1.28 22.07
C TYR A 238 -16.19 -0.40 23.20
N LYS A 239 -17.02 0.47 23.74
CA LYS A 239 -16.68 1.26 24.92
C LYS A 239 -16.64 0.36 26.16
N SER A 240 -15.52 0.34 26.86
CA SER A 240 -15.35 -0.21 28.21
C SER A 240 -15.59 0.88 29.28
N LYS A 241 -15.38 0.57 30.55
CA LYS A 241 -15.52 1.54 31.63
C LYS A 241 -14.52 2.69 31.53
N ASP A 242 -13.32 2.43 31.00
CA ASP A 242 -12.15 3.35 31.03
C ASP A 242 -11.50 3.56 29.64
N GLY A 243 -12.06 3.00 28.56
CA GLY A 243 -11.51 3.13 27.22
C GLY A 243 -12.32 2.42 26.17
N TYR A 244 -11.62 1.75 25.24
CA TYR A 244 -12.21 0.98 24.15
C TYR A 244 -11.52 -0.38 24.00
N ILE A 245 -12.31 -1.39 23.61
CA ILE A 245 -11.84 -2.73 23.31
C ILE A 245 -12.33 -3.20 21.94
N CYS A 246 -11.46 -3.84 21.17
CA CYS A 246 -11.79 -4.60 19.98
C CYS A 246 -11.96 -6.07 20.39
N VAL A 247 -13.13 -6.63 20.19
CA VAL A 247 -13.40 -8.05 20.50
C VAL A 247 -14.24 -8.71 19.41
N MET A 248 -13.94 -9.97 19.13
CA MET A 248 -14.65 -10.76 18.13
C MET A 248 -15.15 -12.07 18.73
N VAL A 249 -16.36 -12.05 19.29
CA VAL A 249 -17.08 -13.28 19.65
C VAL A 249 -17.74 -13.79 18.38
N TYR A 250 -17.15 -14.76 17.70
CA TYR A 250 -17.53 -15.12 16.33
C TYR A 250 -18.08 -16.52 16.17
N THR A 251 -17.31 -17.55 16.58
CA THR A 251 -17.67 -18.96 16.42
C THR A 251 -18.65 -19.42 17.50
N ASP A 252 -19.30 -20.58 17.28
CA ASP A 252 -20.15 -21.21 18.29
C ASP A 252 -19.36 -21.48 19.57
N ARG A 253 -18.09 -21.92 19.44
CA ARG A 253 -17.18 -22.11 20.57
C ARG A 253 -16.96 -20.82 21.36
N HIS A 254 -16.73 -19.69 20.67
CA HIS A 254 -16.56 -18.40 21.35
C HIS A 254 -17.81 -17.99 22.12
N TRP A 255 -19.01 -18.14 21.55
CA TRP A 255 -20.26 -17.79 22.24
C TRP A 255 -20.55 -18.68 23.42
N ARG A 256 -20.28 -20.01 23.32
CA ARG A 256 -20.39 -20.92 24.46
C ARG A 256 -19.44 -20.52 25.58
N SER A 257 -18.15 -20.38 25.28
CA SER A 257 -17.11 -19.98 26.25
C SER A 257 -17.43 -18.62 26.88
N PHE A 258 -17.95 -17.67 26.11
CA PHE A 258 -18.36 -16.35 26.59
C PHE A 258 -19.48 -16.46 27.65
N PHE A 259 -20.55 -17.20 27.36
CA PHE A 259 -21.66 -17.36 28.29
C PHE A 259 -21.27 -18.21 29.50
N GLU A 260 -20.48 -19.24 29.34
CA GLU A 260 -19.93 -20.03 30.44
C GLU A 260 -19.14 -19.15 31.43
N LYS A 261 -18.24 -18.36 30.92
CA LYS A 261 -17.42 -17.42 31.73
C LYS A 261 -18.25 -16.31 32.40
N LEU A 262 -19.40 -15.96 31.83
CA LEU A 262 -20.38 -15.04 32.45
C LEU A 262 -21.26 -15.72 33.52
N GLY A 263 -21.20 -17.04 33.66
CA GLY A 263 -22.12 -17.81 34.52
C GLY A 263 -23.54 -17.93 33.93
N GLN A 264 -23.66 -17.88 32.60
CA GLN A 264 -24.92 -17.96 31.82
C GLN A 264 -24.85 -19.06 30.75
N ALA A 265 -24.26 -20.18 31.06
CA ALA A 265 -23.96 -21.26 30.10
C ALA A 265 -25.20 -21.70 29.29
N GLU A 266 -26.36 -21.74 29.91
CA GLU A 266 -27.63 -22.14 29.28
C GLU A 266 -28.11 -21.15 28.20
N LYS A 267 -27.63 -19.91 28.20
CA LYS A 267 -28.09 -18.87 27.27
C LYS A 267 -27.76 -19.22 25.80
N PHE A 268 -26.65 -19.90 25.54
CA PHE A 268 -26.29 -20.30 24.19
C PHE A 268 -27.33 -21.29 23.59
N ASP A 269 -27.82 -22.22 24.37
CA ASP A 269 -28.75 -23.25 23.90
C ASP A 269 -30.23 -22.81 24.00
N SER A 270 -30.55 -21.89 24.93
CA SER A 270 -31.94 -21.44 25.17
C SER A 270 -32.34 -20.23 24.30
N ASP A 271 -31.40 -19.38 23.90
CA ASP A 271 -31.69 -18.20 23.07
C ASP A 271 -31.40 -18.51 21.58
N PRO A 272 -32.45 -18.62 20.73
CA PRO A 272 -32.31 -19.02 19.34
C PRO A 272 -31.41 -18.10 18.52
N ARG A 273 -31.17 -16.83 18.94
CA ARG A 273 -30.31 -15.88 18.25
C ARG A 273 -28.84 -16.33 18.21
N TYR A 274 -28.40 -17.14 19.19
CA TYR A 274 -27.01 -17.57 19.35
C TYR A 274 -26.68 -18.97 18.80
N GLN A 275 -27.68 -19.80 18.47
CA GLN A 275 -27.53 -21.21 18.18
C GLN A 275 -26.73 -21.54 16.91
N SER A 276 -26.67 -20.61 15.93
CA SER A 276 -25.91 -20.83 14.69
C SER A 276 -25.35 -19.54 14.13
N MET A 277 -24.38 -19.64 13.21
CA MET A 277 -23.85 -18.49 12.48
C MET A 277 -24.97 -17.77 11.70
N ALA A 278 -25.90 -18.51 11.11
CA ALA A 278 -27.01 -17.95 10.33
C ALA A 278 -27.92 -17.10 11.22
N THR A 279 -28.39 -17.68 12.35
CA THR A 279 -29.27 -16.96 13.29
C THR A 279 -28.58 -15.74 13.91
N ARG A 280 -27.29 -15.83 14.23
CA ARG A 280 -26.52 -14.68 14.70
C ARG A 280 -26.43 -13.59 13.64
N THR A 281 -26.24 -13.94 12.37
CA THR A 281 -26.16 -12.97 11.27
C THR A 281 -27.49 -12.24 11.07
N GLU A 282 -28.59 -12.94 11.20
CA GLU A 282 -29.94 -12.35 11.12
C GLU A 282 -30.20 -11.38 12.27
N ASN A 283 -29.75 -11.69 13.49
CA ASN A 283 -29.99 -10.94 14.71
C ASN A 283 -28.78 -10.07 15.15
N ILE A 284 -27.84 -9.82 14.24
CA ILE A 284 -26.53 -9.25 14.58
C ILE A 284 -26.62 -7.87 15.25
N ALA A 285 -27.60 -7.05 14.89
CA ALA A 285 -27.79 -5.73 15.46
C ALA A 285 -28.14 -5.80 16.97
N GLU A 286 -29.02 -6.72 17.36
CA GLU A 286 -29.39 -6.91 18.76
C GLU A 286 -28.23 -7.49 19.57
N ILE A 287 -27.54 -8.48 19.01
CA ILE A 287 -26.38 -9.14 19.61
C ILE A 287 -25.27 -8.11 19.88
N TYR A 288 -24.96 -7.24 18.92
CA TYR A 288 -23.93 -6.21 19.09
C TYR A 288 -24.33 -5.15 20.12
N LYS A 289 -25.62 -4.74 20.18
CA LYS A 289 -26.11 -3.83 21.23
C LYS A 289 -26.01 -4.45 22.63
N GLU A 290 -26.36 -5.73 22.76
CA GLU A 290 -26.24 -6.46 24.02
C GLU A 290 -24.78 -6.54 24.47
N LEU A 291 -23.87 -6.90 23.56
CA LEU A 291 -22.44 -6.95 23.83
C LEU A 291 -21.88 -5.56 24.19
N ALA A 292 -22.25 -4.52 23.44
CA ALA A 292 -21.84 -3.15 23.71
C ALA A 292 -22.28 -2.64 25.09
N SER A 293 -23.46 -3.05 25.53
CA SER A 293 -23.97 -2.67 26.86
C SER A 293 -23.21 -3.40 27.98
N LEU A 294 -22.91 -4.69 27.77
CA LEU A 294 -22.18 -5.49 28.73
C LEU A 294 -20.72 -4.99 28.89
N LEU A 295 -20.08 -4.66 27.77
CA LEU A 295 -18.65 -4.26 27.79
C LEU A 295 -18.39 -2.95 28.54
N LYS A 296 -19.40 -2.10 28.75
CA LYS A 296 -19.29 -0.90 29.60
C LYS A 296 -19.13 -1.18 31.10
N THR A 297 -19.36 -2.43 31.53
CA THR A 297 -19.45 -2.75 32.97
C THR A 297 -18.11 -2.99 33.66
N ARG A 298 -17.05 -3.27 32.90
CA ARG A 298 -15.70 -3.53 33.43
C ARG A 298 -14.65 -2.67 32.72
N THR A 299 -13.46 -2.61 33.30
CA THR A 299 -12.30 -1.95 32.66
C THR A 299 -11.82 -2.70 31.43
N THR A 300 -11.07 -2.03 30.56
CA THR A 300 -10.45 -2.67 29.39
C THR A 300 -9.58 -3.83 29.82
N SER A 301 -8.75 -3.64 30.86
CA SER A 301 -7.86 -4.68 31.38
C SER A 301 -8.62 -5.92 31.90
N ASP A 302 -9.73 -5.70 32.65
CA ASP A 302 -10.54 -6.83 33.15
C ASP A 302 -11.18 -7.60 32.00
N TRP A 303 -11.64 -6.92 30.94
CA TRP A 303 -12.20 -7.56 29.77
C TRP A 303 -11.15 -8.30 28.94
N LEU A 304 -9.96 -7.76 28.76
CA LEU A 304 -8.88 -8.44 28.04
C LEU A 304 -8.52 -9.74 28.75
N LYS A 305 -8.37 -9.72 30.08
CA LYS A 305 -8.14 -10.93 30.87
C LYS A 305 -9.29 -11.93 30.73
N PHE A 306 -10.55 -11.47 30.80
CA PHE A 306 -11.72 -12.33 30.66
C PHE A 306 -11.73 -13.02 29.28
N PHE A 307 -11.44 -12.30 28.19
CA PHE A 307 -11.44 -12.86 26.85
C PHE A 307 -10.24 -13.77 26.59
N ASP A 308 -9.08 -13.46 27.14
CA ASP A 308 -7.92 -14.33 27.09
C ASP A 308 -8.20 -15.67 27.79
N ASP A 309 -8.73 -15.62 29.00
CA ASP A 309 -9.17 -16.81 29.76
C ASP A 309 -10.26 -17.64 29.05
N ALA A 310 -11.03 -17.03 28.16
CA ALA A 310 -12.11 -17.66 27.39
C ALA A 310 -11.66 -18.11 25.99
N ASP A 311 -10.42 -17.88 25.61
CA ASP A 311 -9.87 -18.11 24.26
C ASP A 311 -10.68 -17.39 23.17
N ILE A 312 -11.04 -16.12 23.42
CA ILE A 312 -11.79 -15.26 22.51
C ILE A 312 -10.89 -14.12 22.06
N PRO A 313 -10.75 -13.86 20.75
CA PRO A 313 -9.90 -12.79 20.23
C PRO A 313 -10.34 -11.41 20.74
N ALA A 314 -9.45 -10.71 21.44
CA ALA A 314 -9.64 -9.36 21.91
C ALA A 314 -8.34 -8.59 21.96
N MET A 315 -8.40 -7.28 21.69
CA MET A 315 -7.27 -6.36 21.75
C MET A 315 -7.72 -4.99 22.27
N PRO A 316 -6.86 -4.22 22.92
CA PRO A 316 -7.16 -2.81 23.17
C PRO A 316 -7.26 -2.04 21.84
N LEU A 317 -8.01 -0.95 21.81
CA LEU A 317 -7.96 -0.04 20.67
C LEU A 317 -6.70 0.84 20.80
N ASN A 318 -5.76 0.67 19.90
CA ASN A 318 -4.57 1.50 19.87
C ASN A 318 -4.84 2.88 19.26
N THR A 319 -4.18 3.90 19.81
CA THR A 319 -3.93 5.18 19.15
C THR A 319 -2.61 5.11 18.36
N PRO A 320 -2.32 6.06 17.46
CA PRO A 320 -1.00 6.12 16.81
C PRO A 320 0.16 6.13 17.83
N ASP A 321 0.02 6.85 18.93
CA ASP A 321 1.06 6.91 19.98
C ASP A 321 1.24 5.57 20.71
N SER A 322 0.15 4.92 21.11
CA SER A 322 0.23 3.60 21.76
C SER A 322 0.73 2.51 20.81
N LEU A 323 0.42 2.63 19.51
CA LEU A 323 0.94 1.70 18.49
C LEU A 323 2.47 1.80 18.35
N LEU A 324 3.05 3.01 18.47
CA LEU A 324 4.50 3.19 18.47
C LEU A 324 5.20 2.56 19.68
N ALA A 325 4.47 2.32 20.77
CA ALA A 325 4.93 1.70 22.01
C ALA A 325 4.31 0.30 22.22
N ASP A 326 3.79 -0.32 21.17
CA ASP A 326 3.15 -1.64 21.25
C ASP A 326 4.18 -2.71 21.65
N PRO A 327 3.94 -3.50 22.69
CA PRO A 327 4.91 -4.46 23.23
C PRO A 327 5.25 -5.60 22.25
N HIS A 328 4.33 -5.97 21.36
CA HIS A 328 4.62 -6.98 20.33
C HIS A 328 5.55 -6.40 19.27
N LEU A 329 5.28 -5.17 18.79
CA LEU A 329 6.14 -4.49 17.81
C LEU A 329 7.54 -4.21 18.38
N GLU A 330 7.64 -3.89 19.69
CA GLU A 330 8.91 -3.73 20.38
C GLU A 330 9.68 -5.06 20.46
N ALA A 331 9.01 -6.13 20.89
CA ALA A 331 9.61 -7.45 21.07
C ALA A 331 10.16 -8.05 19.76
N ILE A 332 9.53 -7.78 18.61
CA ILE A 332 9.99 -8.22 17.30
C ILE A 332 10.96 -7.24 16.62
N GLY A 333 11.31 -6.13 17.26
CA GLY A 333 12.20 -5.12 16.70
C GLY A 333 11.64 -4.43 15.46
N PHE A 334 10.32 -4.22 15.40
CA PHE A 334 9.67 -3.63 14.23
C PHE A 334 10.14 -2.21 13.95
N PHE A 335 10.42 -1.44 15.01
CA PHE A 335 10.99 -0.11 14.89
C PHE A 335 12.49 -0.15 15.24
N SER A 336 13.28 0.51 14.41
CA SER A 336 14.71 0.70 14.62
C SER A 336 15.10 2.15 14.35
N THR A 337 16.22 2.60 14.90
CA THR A 337 16.82 3.88 14.52
C THR A 337 17.90 3.63 13.47
N ILE A 338 17.85 4.37 12.37
CA ILE A 338 18.88 4.37 11.33
C ILE A 338 19.43 5.78 11.20
N ASP A 339 20.74 5.90 10.93
CA ASP A 339 21.36 7.20 10.66
C ASP A 339 21.27 7.50 9.15
N HIS A 340 20.50 8.53 8.81
CA HIS A 340 20.38 9.03 7.46
C HIS A 340 21.45 10.10 7.19
N PRO A 341 22.16 10.08 6.04
CA PRO A 341 23.28 10.98 5.78
C PRO A 341 22.96 12.48 5.90
N SER A 342 21.74 12.88 5.49
CA SER A 342 21.32 14.29 5.59
C SER A 342 20.34 14.54 6.74
N GLU A 343 19.52 13.54 7.13
CA GLU A 343 18.45 13.74 8.10
C GLU A 343 18.84 13.29 9.52
N GLY A 344 20.04 12.70 9.71
CA GLY A 344 20.44 12.14 11.00
C GLY A 344 19.55 10.98 11.44
N PRO A 345 19.32 10.77 12.75
CA PRO A 345 18.56 9.63 13.25
C PRO A 345 17.11 9.63 12.76
N LEU A 346 16.70 8.57 12.08
CA LEU A 346 15.33 8.32 11.62
C LEU A 346 14.78 7.06 12.26
N ARG A 347 13.50 7.08 12.63
CA ARG A 347 12.78 5.86 13.00
C ARG A 347 12.40 5.11 11.72
N ASN A 348 12.88 3.89 11.58
CA ASN A 348 12.63 3.01 10.45
C ASN A 348 11.70 1.87 10.86
N MET A 349 10.84 1.44 9.95
CA MET A 349 9.98 0.26 10.09
C MET A 349 10.64 -0.93 9.40
N ALA A 350 10.71 -2.07 10.08
CA ALA A 350 11.16 -3.33 9.48
C ALA A 350 10.25 -3.77 8.33
N VAL A 351 10.74 -4.63 7.46
CA VAL A 351 9.89 -5.32 6.49
C VAL A 351 9.01 -6.32 7.25
N PRO A 352 7.66 -6.24 7.11
CA PRO A 352 6.74 -6.98 7.99
C PRO A 352 6.59 -8.46 7.62
N SER A 353 7.65 -9.11 7.15
CA SER A 353 7.62 -10.54 6.80
C SER A 353 8.92 -11.22 7.18
N SER A 354 8.82 -12.49 7.58
CA SER A 354 9.98 -13.32 7.94
C SER A 354 10.15 -14.46 6.94
N TRP A 355 11.32 -14.54 6.32
CA TRP A 355 11.65 -15.53 5.32
C TRP A 355 12.82 -16.40 5.81
N SER A 356 12.74 -17.69 5.61
CA SER A 356 13.74 -18.64 6.12
C SER A 356 15.10 -18.59 5.41
N LYS A 357 15.19 -17.98 4.21
CA LYS A 357 16.43 -17.95 3.41
C LYS A 357 16.77 -16.57 2.86
N THR A 358 15.87 -15.96 2.10
CA THR A 358 16.10 -14.69 1.38
C THR A 358 15.33 -13.56 2.04
N GLN A 359 15.64 -13.26 3.32
CA GLN A 359 14.95 -12.25 4.10
C GLN A 359 15.00 -10.89 3.41
N PRO A 360 13.85 -10.29 3.06
CA PRO A 360 13.79 -8.91 2.59
C PRO A 360 14.24 -7.93 3.68
N ALA A 361 15.00 -6.92 3.27
CA ALA A 361 15.46 -5.86 4.17
C ALA A 361 15.70 -4.57 3.38
N PRO A 362 15.53 -3.38 4.00
CA PRO A 362 15.94 -2.14 3.39
C PRO A 362 17.41 -2.18 2.98
N SER A 363 17.71 -1.88 1.72
CA SER A 363 19.07 -1.92 1.20
C SER A 363 19.78 -0.57 1.30
N ARG A 364 19.02 0.52 1.33
CA ARG A 364 19.52 1.91 1.37
C ARG A 364 18.51 2.82 2.08
N HIS A 365 18.95 3.97 2.56
CA HIS A 365 18.07 5.07 2.96
C HIS A 365 17.32 5.67 1.76
N ALA A 366 16.30 6.49 2.00
CA ALA A 366 15.62 7.25 0.94
C ALA A 366 16.59 8.31 0.37
N PRO A 367 16.82 8.37 -0.94
CA PRO A 367 17.86 9.20 -1.49
C PRO A 367 17.48 10.69 -1.56
N ARG A 368 18.46 11.58 -1.45
CA ARG A 368 18.29 12.99 -1.86
C ARG A 368 18.06 13.07 -3.37
N LEU A 369 17.47 14.16 -3.83
CA LEU A 369 17.19 14.37 -5.26
C LEU A 369 18.49 14.28 -6.09
N GLY A 370 18.54 13.36 -7.03
CA GLY A 370 19.69 13.19 -7.93
C GLY A 370 20.96 12.67 -7.26
N GLU A 371 20.89 12.17 -6.02
CA GLU A 371 22.06 11.71 -5.25
C GLU A 371 22.95 10.72 -6.00
N HIS A 372 22.37 9.93 -6.88
CA HIS A 372 23.07 8.88 -7.61
C HIS A 372 23.18 9.16 -9.13
N SER A 373 22.93 10.41 -9.58
CA SER A 373 22.86 10.71 -11.02
C SER A 373 24.13 10.31 -11.77
N GLN A 374 25.30 10.66 -11.26
CA GLN A 374 26.56 10.33 -11.91
C GLN A 374 26.88 8.82 -11.87
N GLU A 375 26.64 8.16 -10.71
CA GLU A 375 26.83 6.71 -10.54
C GLU A 375 26.02 5.94 -11.58
N VAL A 376 24.71 6.24 -11.65
CA VAL A 376 23.77 5.59 -12.55
C VAL A 376 24.10 5.80 -14.02
N LEU A 377 24.56 7.00 -14.39
CA LEU A 377 24.97 7.30 -15.76
C LEU A 377 26.27 6.58 -16.16
N ARG A 378 27.25 6.49 -15.25
CA ARG A 378 28.46 5.68 -15.51
C ARG A 378 28.12 4.21 -15.76
N GLU A 379 27.22 3.64 -14.96
CA GLU A 379 26.71 2.26 -15.16
C GLU A 379 25.99 2.10 -16.51
N ALA A 380 25.34 3.16 -17.01
CA ALA A 380 24.71 3.20 -18.32
C ALA A 380 25.70 3.44 -19.48
N GLY A 381 27.02 3.51 -19.19
CA GLY A 381 28.08 3.64 -20.19
C GLY A 381 28.43 5.08 -20.55
N TYR A 382 27.99 6.08 -19.80
CA TYR A 382 28.39 7.48 -20.02
C TYR A 382 29.79 7.72 -19.47
N THR A 383 30.62 8.41 -20.24
CA THR A 383 31.93 8.90 -19.78
C THR A 383 31.77 10.12 -18.88
N ASP A 384 32.78 10.42 -18.05
CA ASP A 384 32.75 11.60 -17.18
C ASP A 384 32.55 12.88 -17.99
N SER A 385 33.22 13.01 -19.16
CA SER A 385 33.04 14.18 -20.06
C SER A 385 31.59 14.33 -20.58
N GLN A 386 30.90 13.22 -20.85
CA GLN A 386 29.48 13.26 -21.23
C GLN A 386 28.58 13.67 -20.05
N ILE A 387 28.88 13.17 -18.85
CA ILE A 387 28.17 13.53 -17.61
C ILE A 387 28.36 15.02 -17.31
N ASP A 388 29.58 15.53 -17.41
CA ASP A 388 29.86 16.96 -17.25
C ASP A 388 29.07 17.82 -18.26
N GLY A 389 28.98 17.35 -19.52
CA GLY A 389 28.12 17.97 -20.52
C GLY A 389 26.65 18.03 -20.15
N LEU A 390 26.12 16.98 -19.53
CA LEU A 390 24.74 16.95 -19.04
C LEU A 390 24.51 17.89 -17.84
N ILE A 391 25.51 18.07 -16.98
CA ILE A 391 25.47 19.03 -15.87
C ILE A 391 25.47 20.48 -16.44
N VAL A 392 26.41 20.81 -17.35
CA VAL A 392 26.50 22.12 -17.96
C VAL A 392 25.22 22.51 -18.70
N SER A 393 24.61 21.56 -19.41
CA SER A 393 23.32 21.75 -20.09
C SER A 393 22.10 21.70 -19.17
N LYS A 394 22.28 21.50 -17.86
CA LYS A 394 21.22 21.39 -16.85
C LYS A 394 20.23 20.26 -17.09
N VAL A 395 20.63 19.22 -17.80
CA VAL A 395 19.86 17.98 -17.98
C VAL A 395 19.84 17.17 -16.70
N ILE A 396 20.95 17.17 -15.97
CA ILE A 396 21.07 16.71 -14.59
C ILE A 396 21.59 17.83 -13.71
N ASN A 397 21.28 17.79 -12.42
CA ASN A 397 21.87 18.72 -11.45
C ASN A 397 23.22 18.19 -10.92
N GLU A 398 24.02 19.14 -10.42
CA GLU A 398 25.15 18.77 -9.56
C GLU A 398 24.63 18.01 -8.33
N PRO A 399 25.42 17.06 -7.80
CA PRO A 399 25.09 16.40 -6.55
C PRO A 399 24.89 17.47 -5.47
N VAL A 400 23.75 17.46 -4.81
CA VAL A 400 23.52 18.29 -3.63
C VAL A 400 24.45 17.75 -2.54
N GLY A 401 25.45 18.53 -2.15
CA GLY A 401 26.48 18.20 -1.17
C GLY A 401 25.96 17.90 0.23
#